data_b9bcb6dd1c95604a989b119502e703e0
#
_entry.id   b9bcb6dd1c95604a989b119502e703e0
#
_cell.length_a   1.000
_cell.length_b   1.000
_cell.length_c   1.000
_cell.angle_alpha   90.00
_cell.angle_beta   90.00
_cell.angle_gamma   90.00
#
_symmetry.space_group_name_H-M   'P 1'
#
loop_
_entity.id
_entity.type
_entity.pdbx_description
1 polymer ?
#
loop_
_entity_poly.entity_id
_entity_poly.type
_entity_poly.pdbx_seq_one_letter_code
_entity_poly.pdbx_strand_id
1 'polypeptide(L)'
;NNAAPRYCIETRGQTACSVTLPVSANGLNYELNTEKLTPLYRHHAIKFRTNLSGTSYFFDRQSAYDDAFGRAYLGWQRKDGKQTISVLPFYQAQLAGSSEFDSKKENNRRAAPYMLAHGVGVQLSHMVNPGNATQLYYSLERYRQNYRETDRALRNDGWHDSTYLSLARRFGSTTLFGGWQYNRFVPENKNIRNTVNNAAYHRNGFNIGWIQQWQVLGGLNSRLTASFANRRYKGIMAFGTEPQRNRERSLSINLSHNKLSYKGITPTLNYSYSHIRSNAPYAMRNIHQWSLGGEWNF
;
A
#
# COMPACT_ATOMS: atom_id res chain seq x y z
N ASN A 1 -20.80 9.19 10.06
CA ASN A 1 -21.93 8.57 9.33
C ASN A 1 -21.43 7.95 8.03
N ASN A 2 -20.90 6.72 8.12
CA ASN A 2 -20.56 5.93 6.96
C ASN A 2 -21.87 5.23 6.50
N ALA A 3 -22.55 5.80 5.52
CA ALA A 3 -23.64 5.11 4.87
C ALA A 3 -23.07 3.90 4.13
N ALA A 4 -23.41 2.71 4.59
CA ALA A 4 -23.06 1.48 3.88
C ALA A 4 -23.75 1.50 2.51
N PRO A 5 -23.04 1.23 1.43
CA PRO A 5 -23.69 1.09 0.15
C PRO A 5 -24.65 -0.11 0.19
N ARG A 6 -25.92 0.13 -0.11
CA ARG A 6 -26.87 -0.93 -0.36
C ARG A 6 -26.68 -1.44 -1.78
N TYR A 7 -26.39 -2.72 -1.93
CA TYR A 7 -26.41 -3.37 -3.24
C TYR A 7 -27.73 -4.07 -3.41
N CYS A 8 -28.50 -3.65 -4.36
CA CYS A 8 -29.71 -4.32 -4.74
C CYS A 8 -29.52 -4.92 -6.14
N ILE A 9 -29.73 -6.21 -6.27
CA ILE A 9 -29.73 -6.95 -7.53
C ILE A 9 -31.17 -7.29 -7.83
N GLU A 10 -31.65 -6.82 -8.95
CA GLU A 10 -32.97 -7.16 -9.48
C GLU A 10 -32.80 -8.29 -10.49
N THR A 11 -33.28 -9.48 -10.17
CA THR A 11 -33.23 -10.64 -11.04
C THR A 11 -34.61 -11.27 -11.06
N ARG A 12 -35.24 -11.30 -12.22
CA ARG A 12 -36.58 -11.90 -12.45
C ARG A 12 -37.67 -11.40 -11.51
N GLY A 13 -37.72 -10.07 -11.29
CA GLY A 13 -38.73 -9.47 -10.42
C GLY A 13 -38.51 -9.64 -8.91
N GLN A 14 -37.38 -10.20 -8.50
CA GLN A 14 -36.96 -10.25 -7.10
C GLN A 14 -35.79 -9.31 -6.89
N THR A 15 -35.91 -8.40 -5.92
CA THR A 15 -34.86 -7.48 -5.51
C THR A 15 -34.16 -8.06 -4.26
N ALA A 16 -32.94 -8.56 -4.43
CA ALA A 16 -32.09 -8.95 -3.31
C ALA A 16 -31.13 -7.79 -2.96
N CYS A 17 -31.25 -7.25 -1.76
CA CYS A 17 -30.36 -6.21 -1.28
C CYS A 17 -29.39 -6.78 -0.25
N SER A 18 -28.08 -6.64 -0.51
CA SER A 18 -27.05 -6.90 0.50
C SER A 18 -26.58 -5.57 1.09
N VAL A 19 -26.59 -5.46 2.41
CA VAL A 19 -26.07 -4.32 3.15
C VAL A 19 -24.78 -4.78 3.81
N THR A 20 -23.64 -4.35 3.28
CA THR A 20 -22.39 -4.43 4.02
C THR A 20 -22.35 -3.26 5.00
N LEU A 21 -22.63 -3.54 6.27
CA LEU A 21 -22.48 -2.53 7.32
C LEU A 21 -20.99 -2.20 7.46
N PRO A 22 -20.61 -0.91 7.49
CA PRO A 22 -19.26 -0.53 7.86
C PRO A 22 -19.03 -0.98 9.29
N VAL A 23 -18.12 -1.91 9.47
CA VAL A 23 -17.74 -2.38 10.81
C VAL A 23 -16.66 -1.43 11.32
N SER A 24 -16.95 -0.74 12.42
CA SER A 24 -15.90 -0.06 13.19
C SER A 24 -15.12 -1.16 13.91
N ALA A 25 -13.84 -1.26 13.62
CA ALA A 25 -12.98 -2.29 14.18
C ALA A 25 -11.83 -1.67 14.95
N ASN A 26 -11.52 -2.23 16.11
CA ASN A 26 -10.31 -1.92 16.86
C ASN A 26 -9.31 -3.07 16.69
N GLY A 27 -8.08 -2.74 16.42
CA GLY A 27 -7.04 -3.73 16.17
C GLY A 27 -5.64 -3.18 16.43
N LEU A 28 -4.68 -4.08 16.42
CA LEU A 28 -3.25 -3.80 16.51
C LEU A 28 -2.67 -3.81 15.10
N ASN A 29 -2.09 -2.68 14.69
CA ASN A 29 -1.25 -2.61 13.50
C ASN A 29 0.21 -2.74 13.93
N TYR A 30 0.97 -3.57 13.23
CA TYR A 30 2.40 -3.71 13.45
C TYR A 30 3.14 -3.56 12.13
N GLU A 31 4.33 -2.95 12.21
CA GLU A 31 5.22 -2.78 11.08
C GLU A 31 6.67 -2.91 11.55
N LEU A 32 7.45 -3.74 10.87
CA LEU A 32 8.87 -3.90 11.08
C LEU A 32 9.59 -3.73 9.75
N ASN A 33 10.45 -2.73 9.70
CA ASN A 33 11.31 -2.47 8.55
C ASN A 33 12.77 -2.65 8.99
N THR A 34 13.51 -3.49 8.27
CA THR A 34 14.95 -3.64 8.50
C THR A 34 15.71 -3.38 7.21
N GLU A 35 16.87 -2.78 7.31
CA GLU A 35 17.76 -2.59 6.18
C GLU A 35 19.21 -2.82 6.64
N LYS A 36 19.95 -3.64 5.89
CA LYS A 36 21.37 -3.87 6.09
C LYS A 36 22.12 -3.68 4.78
N LEU A 37 23.19 -2.88 4.84
CA LEU A 37 24.13 -2.70 3.76
C LEU A 37 25.44 -3.39 4.13
N THR A 38 25.87 -4.34 3.30
CA THR A 38 27.16 -5.01 3.44
C THR A 38 28.09 -4.49 2.36
N PRO A 39 29.11 -3.69 2.69
CA PRO A 39 30.07 -3.19 1.70
C PRO A 39 30.76 -4.33 0.97
N LEU A 40 30.96 -4.16 -0.33
CA LEU A 40 31.74 -5.09 -1.16
C LEU A 40 33.07 -4.44 -1.55
N TYR A 41 33.04 -3.65 -2.60
CA TYR A 41 34.24 -2.98 -3.15
C TYR A 41 33.91 -1.57 -3.56
N ARG A 42 34.74 -0.58 -3.15
CA ARG A 42 34.55 0.85 -3.42
C ARG A 42 33.12 1.33 -3.03
N HIS A 43 32.33 1.64 -4.06
CA HIS A 43 30.99 2.22 -3.92
C HIS A 43 29.86 1.18 -3.98
N HIS A 44 30.21 -0.10 -4.01
CA HIS A 44 29.27 -1.21 -4.16
C HIS A 44 28.94 -1.85 -2.81
N ALA A 45 27.71 -2.25 -2.63
CA ALA A 45 27.23 -2.98 -1.46
C ALA A 45 26.17 -4.02 -1.83
N ILE A 46 26.06 -5.07 -1.04
CA ILE A 46 24.85 -5.90 -0.99
C ILE A 46 23.86 -5.22 -0.06
N LYS A 47 22.64 -5.06 -0.54
CA LYS A 47 21.53 -4.49 0.21
C LYS A 47 20.54 -5.59 0.54
N PHE A 48 20.31 -5.80 1.83
CA PHE A 48 19.23 -6.60 2.35
C PHE A 48 18.19 -5.68 2.99
N ARG A 49 16.92 -5.92 2.71
CA ARG A 49 15.82 -5.16 3.31
C ARG A 49 14.64 -6.09 3.55
N THR A 50 13.97 -5.96 4.68
CA THR A 50 12.69 -6.60 4.94
C THR A 50 11.64 -5.56 5.32
N ASN A 51 10.40 -5.82 4.91
CA ASN A 51 9.22 -5.10 5.36
C ASN A 51 8.23 -6.17 5.84
N LEU A 52 7.86 -6.11 7.09
CA LEU A 52 6.83 -6.95 7.68
C LEU A 52 5.75 -6.02 8.23
N SER A 53 4.52 -6.28 7.91
CA SER A 53 3.40 -5.51 8.44
C SER A 53 2.17 -6.38 8.60
N GLY A 54 1.24 -5.97 9.42
CA GLY A 54 -0.03 -6.66 9.54
C GLY A 54 -0.98 -5.95 10.47
N THR A 55 -2.18 -6.48 10.51
CA THR A 55 -3.27 -6.01 11.34
C THR A 55 -3.91 -7.21 12.03
N SER A 56 -4.05 -7.13 13.34
CA SER A 56 -4.82 -8.11 14.13
C SER A 56 -5.95 -7.42 14.83
N TYR A 57 -7.17 -7.89 14.63
CA TYR A 57 -8.37 -7.34 15.23
C TYR A 57 -8.68 -8.03 16.57
N PHE A 58 -9.15 -7.24 17.55
CA PHE A 58 -9.34 -7.74 18.94
C PHE A 58 -10.55 -8.64 19.15
N PHE A 59 -11.47 -8.71 18.20
CA PHE A 59 -12.71 -9.48 18.35
C PHE A 59 -12.80 -10.63 17.37
N ASP A 60 -13.25 -11.79 17.82
CA ASP A 60 -13.33 -13.03 17.03
C ASP A 60 -14.05 -12.90 15.69
N ARG A 61 -15.13 -12.13 15.64
CA ARG A 61 -15.86 -11.89 14.38
C ARG A 61 -15.07 -11.08 13.35
N GLN A 62 -14.02 -10.38 13.78
CA GLN A 62 -13.18 -9.53 12.96
C GLN A 62 -11.84 -10.18 12.65
N SER A 63 -11.45 -11.25 13.35
CA SER A 63 -10.20 -11.98 13.11
C SER A 63 -10.12 -12.61 11.72
N ALA A 64 -11.26 -12.78 11.04
CA ALA A 64 -11.30 -13.18 9.62
C ALA A 64 -10.65 -12.15 8.69
N TYR A 65 -10.50 -10.91 9.14
CA TYR A 65 -9.85 -9.80 8.41
C TYR A 65 -8.40 -9.56 8.85
N ASP A 66 -7.89 -10.38 9.78
CA ASP A 66 -6.48 -10.32 10.15
C ASP A 66 -5.63 -10.56 8.90
N ASP A 67 -4.61 -9.75 8.74
CA ASP A 67 -3.68 -9.90 7.65
C ASP A 67 -2.24 -9.73 8.12
N ALA A 68 -1.32 -10.35 7.42
CA ALA A 68 0.09 -10.12 7.55
C ALA A 68 0.74 -10.12 6.18
N PHE A 69 1.62 -9.18 5.98
CA PHE A 69 2.35 -8.98 4.75
C PHE A 69 3.84 -9.02 5.04
N GLY A 70 4.58 -9.77 4.25
CA GLY A 70 6.03 -9.82 4.33
C GLY A 70 6.66 -9.66 2.95
N ARG A 71 7.69 -8.82 2.85
CA ARG A 71 8.50 -8.66 1.65
C ARG A 71 9.97 -8.62 2.03
N ALA A 72 10.78 -9.44 1.40
CA ALA A 72 12.21 -9.48 1.56
C ALA A 72 12.90 -9.15 0.24
N TYR A 73 13.89 -8.27 0.30
CA TYR A 73 14.73 -7.87 -0.82
C TYR A 73 16.16 -8.30 -0.55
N LEU A 74 16.82 -8.83 -1.56
CA LEU A 74 18.27 -9.06 -1.53
C LEU A 74 18.83 -8.64 -2.87
N GLY A 75 19.65 -7.61 -2.89
CA GLY A 75 20.14 -7.08 -4.14
C GLY A 75 21.41 -6.29 -4.01
N TRP A 76 21.70 -5.55 -5.05
CA TRP A 76 22.91 -4.77 -5.20
C TRP A 76 22.61 -3.26 -5.15
N GLN A 77 23.50 -2.52 -4.53
CA GLN A 77 23.48 -1.07 -4.49
C GLN A 77 24.85 -0.50 -4.87
N ARG A 78 24.85 0.53 -5.68
CA ARG A 78 26.01 1.40 -5.91
C ARG A 78 25.67 2.80 -5.44
N LYS A 79 26.55 3.35 -4.60
CA LYS A 79 26.48 4.76 -4.16
C LYS A 79 27.74 5.48 -4.62
N ASP A 80 27.58 6.47 -5.49
CA ASP A 80 28.65 7.25 -6.07
C ASP A 80 28.35 8.74 -5.91
N GLY A 81 28.99 9.37 -4.92
CA GLY A 81 28.80 10.77 -4.61
C GLY A 81 27.32 11.12 -4.40
N LYS A 82 26.74 11.77 -5.41
CA LYS A 82 25.35 12.27 -5.39
C LYS A 82 24.31 11.24 -5.86
N GLN A 83 24.75 10.10 -6.37
CA GLN A 83 23.86 9.11 -6.96
C GLN A 83 23.85 7.81 -6.15
N THR A 84 22.67 7.21 -6.03
CA THR A 84 22.51 5.86 -5.51
C THR A 84 21.62 5.10 -6.46
N ILE A 85 22.10 3.97 -6.95
CA ILE A 85 21.35 3.04 -7.80
C ILE A 85 21.25 1.72 -7.05
N SER A 86 20.06 1.13 -7.02
CA SER A 86 19.85 -0.18 -6.41
C SER A 86 19.04 -1.07 -7.36
N VAL A 87 19.43 -2.33 -7.45
CA VAL A 87 18.66 -3.39 -8.12
C VAL A 87 18.31 -4.44 -7.08
N LEU A 88 17.03 -4.61 -6.82
CA LEU A 88 16.48 -5.27 -5.66
C LEU A 88 15.48 -6.36 -6.07
N PRO A 89 15.93 -7.56 -6.43
CA PRO A 89 15.07 -8.74 -6.47
C PRO A 89 14.36 -8.91 -5.12
N PHE A 90 13.11 -9.35 -5.14
CA PHE A 90 12.34 -9.55 -3.93
C PHE A 90 11.38 -10.73 -4.02
N TYR A 91 11.04 -11.21 -2.84
CA TYR A 91 9.97 -12.17 -2.61
C TYR A 91 8.99 -11.57 -1.60
N GLN A 92 7.69 -11.83 -1.83
CA GLN A 92 6.60 -11.30 -1.01
C GLN A 92 5.60 -12.41 -0.72
N ALA A 93 5.11 -12.43 0.51
CA ALA A 93 4.02 -13.28 0.93
C ALA A 93 2.96 -12.43 1.63
N GLN A 94 1.70 -12.74 1.39
CA GLN A 94 0.59 -12.19 2.15
C GLN A 94 -0.19 -13.35 2.78
N LEU A 95 -0.40 -13.24 4.07
CA LEU A 95 -1.20 -14.12 4.89
C LEU A 95 -2.53 -13.42 5.16
N ALA A 96 -3.63 -14.16 5.10
CA ALA A 96 -4.92 -13.66 5.54
C ALA A 96 -5.45 -14.60 6.62
N GLY A 97 -6.21 -14.05 7.55
CA GLY A 97 -7.01 -14.84 8.48
C GLY A 97 -8.01 -15.71 7.70
N SER A 98 -8.58 -16.70 8.36
CA SER A 98 -9.64 -17.53 7.77
C SER A 98 -10.84 -16.65 7.44
N SER A 99 -11.11 -16.37 6.18
CA SER A 99 -12.30 -15.63 5.78
C SER A 99 -13.55 -16.50 5.96
N GLU A 100 -14.68 -15.87 6.29
CA GLU A 100 -16.00 -16.52 6.29
C GLU A 100 -16.36 -17.20 4.95
N PHE A 101 -15.63 -16.91 3.88
CA PHE A 101 -15.77 -17.56 2.57
C PHE A 101 -15.21 -18.99 2.54
N ASP A 102 -14.43 -19.38 3.55
CA ASP A 102 -13.97 -20.77 3.72
C ASP A 102 -14.88 -21.58 4.66
N SER A 103 -16.20 -21.37 4.60
CA SER A 103 -17.21 -22.02 5.42
C SER A 103 -17.24 -23.56 5.34
N LYS A 104 -16.42 -24.17 4.50
CA LYS A 104 -16.24 -25.63 4.38
C LYS A 104 -15.07 -26.20 5.16
N LYS A 105 -14.26 -25.39 5.85
CA LYS A 105 -13.11 -25.84 6.66
C LYS A 105 -13.14 -25.21 8.04
N GLU A 106 -14.12 -25.57 8.82
CA GLU A 106 -14.36 -25.10 10.21
C GLU A 106 -13.18 -25.31 11.17
N ASN A 107 -12.11 -25.99 10.80
CA ASN A 107 -11.05 -26.39 11.73
C ASN A 107 -9.64 -25.86 11.42
N ASN A 108 -9.43 -24.99 10.47
CA ASN A 108 -8.08 -24.47 10.15
C ASN A 108 -8.00 -22.95 10.34
N ARG A 109 -7.99 -22.48 11.59
CA ARG A 109 -7.64 -21.11 12.02
C ARG A 109 -6.14 -20.76 11.79
N ARG A 110 -5.42 -21.47 10.95
CA ARG A 110 -4.02 -21.18 10.67
C ARG A 110 -3.93 -20.15 9.55
N ALA A 111 -3.26 -19.03 9.84
CA ALA A 111 -2.84 -18.11 8.81
C ALA A 111 -2.09 -18.88 7.72
N ALA A 112 -2.62 -18.87 6.52
CA ALA A 112 -1.99 -19.53 5.37
C ALA A 112 -1.60 -18.46 4.34
N PRO A 113 -0.46 -18.60 3.64
CA PRO A 113 -0.15 -17.71 2.55
C PRO A 113 -1.24 -17.83 1.50
N TYR A 114 -1.94 -16.72 1.28
CA TYR A 114 -3.00 -16.68 0.29
C TYR A 114 -2.52 -16.05 -1.03
N MET A 115 -1.44 -15.28 -0.98
CA MET A 115 -0.80 -14.67 -2.14
C MET A 115 0.71 -14.69 -1.98
N LEU A 116 1.39 -15.10 -3.02
CA LEU A 116 2.84 -15.05 -3.16
C LEU A 116 3.20 -14.17 -4.36
N ALA A 117 4.27 -13.41 -4.25
CA ALA A 117 4.79 -12.65 -5.37
C ALA A 117 6.32 -12.62 -5.37
N HIS A 118 6.89 -12.51 -6.56
CA HIS A 118 8.31 -12.31 -6.76
C HIS A 118 8.56 -11.34 -7.89
N GLY A 119 9.62 -10.59 -7.79
CA GLY A 119 9.91 -9.57 -8.77
C GLY A 119 11.24 -8.89 -8.58
N VAL A 120 11.40 -7.77 -9.26
CA VAL A 120 12.58 -6.93 -9.18
C VAL A 120 12.18 -5.46 -9.10
N GLY A 121 12.86 -4.73 -8.24
CA GLY A 121 12.80 -3.28 -8.13
C GLY A 121 14.12 -2.66 -8.57
N VAL A 122 14.05 -1.54 -9.29
CA VAL A 122 15.18 -0.67 -9.59
C VAL A 122 14.89 0.69 -8.95
N GLN A 123 15.84 1.20 -8.19
CA GLN A 123 15.73 2.48 -7.50
C GLN A 123 16.90 3.36 -7.88
N LEU A 124 16.62 4.60 -8.21
CA LEU A 124 17.60 5.65 -8.46
C LEU A 124 17.31 6.83 -7.54
N SER A 125 18.31 7.27 -6.79
CA SER A 125 18.27 8.50 -6.02
C SER A 125 19.40 9.40 -6.48
N HIS A 126 19.08 10.66 -6.78
CA HIS A 126 20.06 11.66 -7.22
C HIS A 126 19.92 12.95 -6.41
N MET A 127 21.00 13.35 -5.75
CA MET A 127 21.08 14.62 -5.05
C MET A 127 21.38 15.73 -6.05
N VAL A 128 20.35 16.45 -6.48
CA VAL A 128 20.46 17.54 -7.48
C VAL A 128 21.22 18.72 -6.88
N ASN A 129 20.86 19.12 -5.66
CA ASN A 129 21.53 20.20 -4.94
C ASN A 129 21.75 19.81 -3.47
N PRO A 130 22.99 19.51 -3.05
CA PRO A 130 23.27 19.15 -1.67
C PRO A 130 23.00 20.28 -0.67
N GLY A 131 23.23 21.54 -1.06
CA GLY A 131 23.09 22.69 -0.16
C GLY A 131 21.68 22.87 0.41
N ASN A 132 20.65 22.51 -0.35
CA ASN A 132 19.26 22.55 0.10
C ASN A 132 18.58 21.16 0.07
N ALA A 133 19.37 20.09 0.06
CA ALA A 133 18.91 18.71 0.03
C ALA A 133 17.85 18.43 -1.06
N THR A 134 18.00 19.07 -2.25
CA THR A 134 17.11 18.77 -3.37
C THR A 134 17.45 17.41 -3.94
N GLN A 135 16.51 16.48 -3.85
CA GLN A 135 16.68 15.08 -4.22
C GLN A 135 15.61 14.64 -5.20
N LEU A 136 16.06 14.02 -6.29
CA LEU A 136 15.23 13.28 -7.23
C LEU A 136 15.25 11.80 -6.86
N TYR A 137 14.10 11.19 -6.80
CA TYR A 137 13.95 9.76 -6.59
C TYR A 137 13.10 9.15 -7.69
N TYR A 138 13.55 8.04 -8.22
CA TYR A 138 12.84 7.23 -9.20
C TYR A 138 12.86 5.77 -8.78
N SER A 139 11.73 5.09 -8.89
CA SER A 139 11.67 3.63 -8.74
C SER A 139 10.80 2.99 -9.79
N LEU A 140 11.22 1.82 -10.21
CA LEU A 140 10.50 0.92 -11.09
C LEU A 140 10.44 -0.45 -10.42
N GLU A 141 9.27 -1.03 -10.30
CA GLU A 141 9.10 -2.39 -9.82
C GLU A 141 8.25 -3.17 -10.82
N ARG A 142 8.67 -4.40 -11.08
CA ARG A 142 7.88 -5.38 -11.80
C ARG A 142 7.86 -6.68 -11.05
N TYR A 143 6.67 -7.22 -10.81
CA TYR A 143 6.52 -8.48 -10.10
C TYR A 143 5.33 -9.27 -10.59
N ARG A 144 5.43 -10.59 -10.44
CA ARG A 144 4.35 -11.54 -10.66
C ARG A 144 3.74 -11.92 -9.32
N GLN A 145 2.42 -11.89 -9.23
CA GLN A 145 1.67 -12.40 -8.10
C GLN A 145 0.88 -13.64 -8.48
N ASN A 146 0.77 -14.56 -7.52
CA ASN A 146 0.04 -15.82 -7.64
C ASN A 146 -0.80 -16.01 -6.38
N TYR A 147 -2.08 -16.31 -6.57
CA TYR A 147 -3.01 -16.61 -5.48
C TYR A 147 -3.12 -18.12 -5.30
N ARG A 148 -3.29 -18.56 -4.06
CA ARG A 148 -3.48 -19.97 -3.74
C ARG A 148 -4.89 -20.46 -4.05
N GLU A 149 -5.89 -19.60 -3.89
CA GLU A 149 -7.29 -19.90 -4.15
C GLU A 149 -7.56 -19.86 -5.65
N THR A 150 -8.10 -20.94 -6.21
CA THR A 150 -8.29 -21.12 -7.66
C THR A 150 -9.14 -20.00 -8.29
N ASP A 151 -10.24 -19.59 -7.66
CA ASP A 151 -11.11 -18.55 -8.19
C ASP A 151 -10.45 -17.17 -8.18
N ARG A 152 -9.61 -16.89 -7.17
CA ARG A 152 -8.81 -15.67 -7.12
C ARG A 152 -7.65 -15.72 -8.09
N ALA A 153 -6.97 -16.86 -8.20
CA ALA A 153 -5.88 -17.10 -9.14
C ALA A 153 -6.35 -16.84 -10.58
N LEU A 154 -7.52 -17.39 -10.95
CA LEU A 154 -8.09 -17.19 -12.27
C LEU A 154 -8.23 -15.71 -12.66
N ARG A 155 -8.52 -14.84 -11.72
CA ARG A 155 -8.75 -13.40 -11.95
C ARG A 155 -7.52 -12.53 -11.68
N ASN A 156 -6.75 -12.88 -10.66
CA ASN A 156 -5.76 -11.97 -10.07
C ASN A 156 -4.32 -12.45 -10.17
N ASP A 157 -4.07 -13.66 -10.70
CA ASP A 157 -2.70 -14.03 -11.07
C ASP A 157 -2.24 -13.18 -12.25
N GLY A 158 -1.04 -12.66 -12.15
CA GLY A 158 -0.52 -11.81 -13.21
C GLY A 158 0.62 -10.90 -12.80
N TRP A 159 0.90 -9.94 -13.67
CA TRP A 159 2.02 -9.02 -13.56
C TRP A 159 1.59 -7.64 -13.08
N HIS A 160 2.32 -7.13 -12.12
CA HIS A 160 2.27 -5.75 -11.69
C HIS A 160 3.48 -4.98 -12.18
N ASP A 161 3.24 -3.81 -12.73
CA ASP A 161 4.23 -2.79 -13.04
C ASP A 161 3.94 -1.58 -12.15
N SER A 162 4.94 -1.05 -11.46
CA SER A 162 4.85 0.16 -10.64
C SER A 162 6.00 1.09 -10.97
N THR A 163 5.70 2.34 -11.22
CA THR A 163 6.69 3.41 -11.45
C THR A 163 6.38 4.55 -10.50
N TYR A 164 7.40 5.08 -9.87
CA TYR A 164 7.30 6.25 -9.00
C TYR A 164 8.43 7.21 -9.27
N LEU A 165 8.11 8.49 -9.46
CA LEU A 165 9.06 9.59 -9.63
C LEU A 165 8.72 10.66 -8.61
N SER A 166 9.69 11.14 -7.85
CA SER A 166 9.45 12.23 -6.90
C SER A 166 10.63 13.18 -6.80
N LEU A 167 10.30 14.41 -6.45
CA LEU A 167 11.23 15.46 -6.11
C LEU A 167 10.96 15.92 -4.69
N ALA A 168 12.01 16.03 -3.88
CA ALA A 168 11.96 16.60 -2.54
C ALA A 168 12.96 17.74 -2.43
N ARG A 169 12.59 18.78 -1.69
CA ARG A 169 13.49 19.91 -1.38
C ARG A 169 13.28 20.40 0.04
N ARG A 170 14.39 20.64 0.72
CA ARG A 170 14.42 21.16 2.08
C ARG A 170 14.61 22.67 2.10
N PHE A 171 13.86 23.32 2.96
CA PHE A 171 13.88 24.77 3.26
C PHE A 171 13.96 24.94 4.78
N GLY A 172 15.17 25.06 5.31
CA GLY A 172 15.37 25.10 6.77
C GLY A 172 14.84 23.84 7.47
N SER A 173 13.84 24.00 8.33
CA SER A 173 13.17 22.91 9.06
C SER A 173 12.02 22.28 8.26
N THR A 174 11.70 22.80 7.08
CA THR A 174 10.62 22.33 6.21
C THR A 174 11.15 21.53 5.05
N THR A 175 10.52 20.42 4.71
CA THR A 175 10.76 19.69 3.46
C THR A 175 9.45 19.60 2.68
N LEU A 176 9.47 20.05 1.45
CA LEU A 176 8.38 19.87 0.48
C LEU A 176 8.74 18.71 -0.45
N PHE A 177 7.77 17.90 -0.78
CA PHE A 177 7.96 16.86 -1.78
C PHE A 177 6.71 16.70 -2.64
N GLY A 178 6.94 16.24 -3.86
CA GLY A 178 5.87 15.88 -4.78
C GLY A 178 6.32 14.72 -5.66
N GLY A 179 5.35 13.92 -6.10
CA GLY A 179 5.67 12.76 -6.93
C GLY A 179 4.52 12.35 -7.83
N TRP A 180 4.90 11.61 -8.85
CA TRP A 180 4.01 10.95 -9.79
C TRP A 180 4.14 9.45 -9.64
N GLN A 181 3.01 8.73 -9.74
CA GLN A 181 2.93 7.29 -9.62
C GLN A 181 2.11 6.71 -10.75
N TYR A 182 2.63 5.67 -11.36
CA TYR A 182 1.93 4.84 -12.33
C TYR A 182 1.94 3.39 -11.86
N ASN A 183 0.78 2.73 -11.88
CA ASN A 183 0.65 1.31 -11.59
C ASN A 183 -0.18 0.65 -12.68
N ARG A 184 0.20 -0.56 -13.06
CA ARG A 184 -0.50 -1.38 -14.03
C ARG A 184 -0.58 -2.80 -13.52
N PHE A 185 -1.75 -3.40 -13.66
CA PHE A 185 -1.93 -4.83 -13.47
C PHE A 185 -2.38 -5.48 -14.76
N VAL A 186 -1.70 -6.56 -15.13
CA VAL A 186 -1.99 -7.38 -16.31
C VAL A 186 -2.22 -8.81 -15.82
N PRO A 187 -3.48 -9.28 -15.76
CA PRO A 187 -3.79 -10.64 -15.40
C PRO A 187 -3.28 -11.61 -16.45
N GLU A 188 -2.89 -12.83 -16.06
CA GLU A 188 -2.53 -13.90 -16.97
C GLU A 188 -3.72 -14.29 -17.85
N ASN A 189 -4.87 -14.49 -17.22
CA ASN A 189 -6.10 -14.76 -17.91
C ASN A 189 -6.72 -13.43 -18.39
N LYS A 190 -6.43 -13.06 -19.63
CA LYS A 190 -6.96 -11.82 -20.22
C LYS A 190 -8.48 -11.85 -20.40
N ASN A 191 -9.02 -13.06 -20.57
CA ASN A 191 -10.46 -13.28 -20.73
C ASN A 191 -10.93 -14.36 -19.74
N ILE A 192 -12.09 -14.17 -19.15
CA ILE A 192 -12.78 -15.12 -18.27
C ILE A 192 -14.18 -15.30 -18.83
N ARG A 193 -14.56 -16.55 -19.14
CA ARG A 193 -15.90 -16.88 -19.70
C ARG A 193 -16.27 -15.97 -20.88
N ASN A 194 -15.35 -15.80 -21.84
CA ASN A 194 -15.51 -14.96 -23.04
C ASN A 194 -15.65 -13.46 -22.81
N THR A 195 -15.38 -12.98 -21.62
CA THR A 195 -15.36 -11.55 -21.29
C THR A 195 -13.95 -11.09 -20.91
N VAL A 196 -13.62 -9.83 -21.16
CA VAL A 196 -12.34 -9.26 -20.75
C VAL A 196 -12.24 -9.29 -19.22
N ASN A 197 -11.12 -9.79 -18.71
CA ASN A 197 -10.88 -9.86 -17.26
C ASN A 197 -10.97 -8.46 -16.64
N ASN A 198 -11.91 -8.29 -15.71
CA ASN A 198 -12.19 -7.02 -15.05
C ASN A 198 -11.17 -6.65 -13.96
N ALA A 199 -10.22 -7.52 -13.62
CA ALA A 199 -9.13 -7.21 -12.69
C ALA A 199 -8.01 -6.38 -13.34
N ALA A 200 -7.86 -6.42 -14.68
CA ALA A 200 -6.86 -5.64 -15.40
C ALA A 200 -7.11 -4.13 -15.23
N TYR A 201 -6.08 -3.39 -14.78
CA TYR A 201 -6.20 -1.93 -14.61
C TYR A 201 -4.90 -1.20 -14.92
N HIS A 202 -5.03 0.11 -15.08
CA HIS A 202 -3.95 1.08 -14.92
C HIS A 202 -4.40 2.18 -13.96
N ARG A 203 -3.45 2.67 -13.17
CA ARG A 203 -3.65 3.72 -12.19
C ARG A 203 -2.57 4.78 -12.39
N ASN A 204 -2.99 6.01 -12.49
CA ASN A 204 -2.11 7.17 -12.60
C ASN A 204 -2.43 8.14 -11.47
N GLY A 205 -1.42 8.62 -10.76
CA GLY A 205 -1.63 9.44 -9.59
C GLY A 205 -0.48 10.39 -9.29
N PHE A 206 -0.78 11.37 -8.46
CA PHE A 206 0.15 12.36 -7.94
C PHE A 206 0.02 12.44 -6.43
N ASN A 207 1.12 12.72 -5.77
CA ASN A 207 1.14 13.06 -4.36
C ASN A 207 1.97 14.33 -4.14
N ILE A 208 1.56 15.08 -3.14
CA ILE A 208 2.31 16.19 -2.60
C ILE A 208 2.38 16.04 -1.08
N GLY A 209 3.44 16.52 -0.49
CA GLY A 209 3.56 16.44 0.95
C GLY A 209 4.50 17.49 1.51
N TRP A 210 4.36 17.66 2.80
CA TRP A 210 5.07 18.62 3.61
C TRP A 210 5.51 17.94 4.90
N ILE A 211 6.77 18.13 5.26
CA ILE A 211 7.36 17.67 6.52
C ILE A 211 7.90 18.90 7.23
N GLN A 212 7.55 19.06 8.52
CA GLN A 212 7.99 20.16 9.34
C GLN A 212 8.52 19.67 10.68
N GLN A 213 9.68 20.18 11.05
CA GLN A 213 10.25 20.02 12.40
C GLN A 213 10.00 21.29 13.19
N TRP A 214 9.16 21.19 14.23
CA TRP A 214 8.76 22.31 15.06
C TRP A 214 9.65 22.40 16.31
N GLN A 215 10.68 23.23 16.26
CA GLN A 215 11.57 23.41 17.40
C GLN A 215 10.86 24.07 18.57
N VAL A 216 9.98 25.05 18.28
CA VAL A 216 9.19 25.79 19.28
C VAL A 216 8.30 24.87 20.11
N LEU A 217 7.79 23.80 19.53
CA LEU A 217 6.96 22.79 20.20
C LEU A 217 7.78 21.62 20.77
N GLY A 218 9.04 21.87 21.11
CA GLY A 218 9.86 20.90 21.82
C GLY A 218 10.29 19.68 20.99
N GLY A 219 10.35 19.78 19.66
CA GLY A 219 10.78 18.71 18.77
C GLY A 219 9.63 17.88 18.19
N LEU A 220 8.46 18.50 18.03
CA LEU A 220 7.35 17.91 17.26
C LEU A 220 7.73 17.82 15.79
N ASN A 221 7.57 16.65 15.20
CA ASN A 221 7.66 16.43 13.77
C ASN A 221 6.26 16.20 13.22
N SER A 222 5.94 16.88 12.12
CA SER A 222 4.69 16.68 11.41
C SER A 222 4.94 16.36 9.95
N ARG A 223 4.18 15.41 9.43
CA ARG A 223 4.16 15.05 8.01
C ARG A 223 2.73 15.07 7.52
N LEU A 224 2.47 15.86 6.51
CA LEU A 224 1.20 15.91 5.79
C LEU A 224 1.43 15.39 4.38
N THR A 225 0.56 14.51 3.91
CA THR A 225 0.61 14.00 2.53
C THR A 225 -0.79 13.97 1.96
N ALA A 226 -0.97 14.55 0.78
CA ALA A 226 -2.19 14.45 -0.01
C ALA A 226 -1.89 13.69 -1.30
N SER A 227 -2.79 12.80 -1.71
CA SER A 227 -2.66 12.08 -2.97
C SER A 227 -3.96 12.04 -3.76
N PHE A 228 -3.80 12.01 -5.08
CA PHE A 228 -4.89 11.92 -6.06
C PHE A 228 -4.52 10.89 -7.09
N ALA A 229 -5.45 10.00 -7.43
CA ALA A 229 -5.23 9.03 -8.49
C ALA A 229 -6.52 8.72 -9.26
N ASN A 230 -6.32 8.33 -10.51
CA ASN A 230 -7.36 7.76 -11.36
C ASN A 230 -6.98 6.32 -11.68
N ARG A 231 -7.89 5.38 -11.37
CA ARG A 231 -7.75 3.97 -11.75
C ARG A 231 -8.81 3.63 -12.75
N ARG A 232 -8.41 3.02 -13.87
CA ARG A 232 -9.28 2.58 -14.94
C ARG A 232 -9.08 1.09 -15.14
N TYR A 233 -10.17 0.34 -15.03
CA TYR A 233 -10.19 -1.09 -15.30
C TYR A 233 -10.48 -1.32 -16.78
N LYS A 234 -10.06 -2.46 -17.32
CA LYS A 234 -10.26 -2.78 -18.75
C LYS A 234 -11.53 -3.56 -19.02
N GLY A 235 -11.89 -4.46 -18.12
CA GLY A 235 -13.08 -5.30 -18.27
C GLY A 235 -14.33 -4.64 -17.69
N ILE A 236 -15.48 -5.05 -18.23
CA ILE A 236 -16.78 -4.62 -17.74
C ILE A 236 -17.03 -5.23 -16.36
N MET A 237 -17.66 -4.48 -15.49
CA MET A 237 -18.06 -4.94 -14.16
C MET A 237 -19.08 -6.06 -14.23
N ALA A 238 -19.10 -6.92 -13.22
CA ALA A 238 -20.01 -8.07 -13.15
C ALA A 238 -21.52 -7.70 -13.29
N PHE A 239 -21.88 -6.46 -12.91
CA PHE A 239 -23.26 -5.96 -12.95
C PHE A 239 -23.34 -4.57 -13.61
N GLY A 240 -22.43 -4.27 -14.54
CA GLY A 240 -22.36 -2.99 -15.21
C GLY A 240 -22.30 -3.12 -16.72
N THR A 241 -22.50 -2.02 -17.42
CA THR A 241 -22.36 -1.91 -18.87
C THR A 241 -21.03 -1.31 -19.30
N GLU A 242 -20.29 -0.73 -18.35
CA GLU A 242 -19.03 -0.03 -18.61
C GLU A 242 -17.89 -0.55 -17.72
N PRO A 243 -16.62 -0.38 -18.15
CA PRO A 243 -15.47 -0.62 -17.30
C PRO A 243 -15.46 0.28 -16.07
N GLN A 244 -15.04 -0.26 -14.93
CA GLN A 244 -14.93 0.48 -13.68
C GLN A 244 -13.89 1.60 -13.78
N ARG A 245 -14.23 2.77 -13.23
CA ARG A 245 -13.36 3.94 -13.13
C ARG A 245 -13.43 4.49 -11.72
N ASN A 246 -12.28 4.57 -11.06
CA ASN A 246 -12.17 5.09 -9.70
C ASN A 246 -11.38 6.39 -9.71
N ARG A 247 -11.87 7.38 -8.96
CA ARG A 247 -11.11 8.57 -8.55
C ARG A 247 -10.79 8.41 -7.07
N GLU A 248 -9.51 8.33 -6.77
CA GLU A 248 -8.99 8.07 -5.43
C GLU A 248 -8.39 9.36 -4.89
N ARG A 249 -8.71 9.70 -3.64
CA ARG A 249 -8.15 10.84 -2.91
C ARG A 249 -7.76 10.35 -1.53
N SER A 250 -6.61 10.75 -1.05
CA SER A 250 -6.24 10.47 0.33
C SER A 250 -5.51 11.65 0.95
N LEU A 251 -5.65 11.76 2.26
CA LEU A 251 -4.94 12.69 3.12
C LEU A 251 -4.37 11.88 4.28
N SER A 252 -3.12 12.08 4.61
CA SER A 252 -2.51 11.50 5.81
C SER A 252 -1.75 12.55 6.60
N ILE A 253 -1.89 12.48 7.90
CA ILE A 253 -1.18 13.30 8.88
C ILE A 253 -0.47 12.36 9.82
N ASN A 254 0.83 12.52 9.96
CA ASN A 254 1.65 11.83 10.93
C ASN A 254 2.31 12.85 11.84
N LEU A 255 2.17 12.65 13.13
CA LEU A 255 2.79 13.46 14.18
C LEU A 255 3.68 12.57 15.03
N SER A 256 4.91 13.00 15.31
CA SER A 256 5.80 12.32 16.25
C SER A 256 6.54 13.36 17.12
N HIS A 257 6.88 12.98 18.35
CA HIS A 257 7.46 13.94 19.28
C HIS A 257 8.72 13.37 19.93
N ASN A 258 9.89 13.84 19.47
CA ASN A 258 11.19 13.28 19.86
C ASN A 258 11.50 13.42 21.36
N LYS A 259 11.10 14.52 22.02
CA LYS A 259 11.33 14.70 23.46
C LYS A 259 10.45 13.83 24.35
N LEU A 260 9.37 13.26 23.82
CA LEU A 260 8.54 12.29 24.52
C LEU A 260 9.02 10.86 24.32
N SER A 261 10.16 10.68 23.65
CA SER A 261 10.74 9.34 23.48
C SER A 261 11.17 8.76 24.81
N TYR A 262 10.77 7.52 25.07
CA TYR A 262 11.15 6.76 26.26
C TYR A 262 11.73 5.42 25.85
N LYS A 263 12.93 5.12 26.33
CA LYS A 263 13.69 3.88 25.98
C LYS A 263 13.79 3.62 24.46
N GLY A 264 13.98 4.69 23.67
CA GLY A 264 14.07 4.60 22.21
C GLY A 264 12.74 4.53 21.47
N ILE A 265 11.60 4.53 22.19
CA ILE A 265 10.26 4.54 21.59
C ILE A 265 9.79 5.98 21.50
N THR A 266 9.54 6.45 20.27
CA THR A 266 8.99 7.77 19.99
C THR A 266 7.48 7.65 19.75
N PRO A 267 6.62 8.35 20.52
CA PRO A 267 5.19 8.29 20.33
C PRO A 267 4.78 8.90 18.98
N THR A 268 3.83 8.26 18.32
CA THR A 268 3.31 8.66 17.02
C THR A 268 1.78 8.71 17.03
N LEU A 269 1.22 9.74 16.40
CA LEU A 269 -0.21 9.85 16.12
C LEU A 269 -0.39 9.94 14.61
N ASN A 270 -1.18 9.04 14.07
CA ASN A 270 -1.49 9.02 12.64
C ASN A 270 -2.98 9.21 12.42
N TYR A 271 -3.30 10.00 11.43
CA TYR A 271 -4.65 10.10 10.87
C TYR A 271 -4.57 9.87 9.37
N SER A 272 -5.45 9.07 8.84
CA SER A 272 -5.62 8.90 7.41
C SER A 272 -7.09 9.01 7.00
N TYR A 273 -7.30 9.68 5.88
CA TYR A 273 -8.57 9.79 5.20
C TYR A 273 -8.41 9.25 3.78
N SER A 274 -9.29 8.39 3.34
CA SER A 274 -9.32 7.85 1.99
C SER A 274 -10.73 7.89 1.43
N HIS A 275 -10.88 8.49 0.26
CA HIS A 275 -12.15 8.59 -0.46
C HIS A 275 -11.99 8.03 -1.86
N ILE A 276 -12.85 7.07 -2.22
CA ILE A 276 -12.93 6.52 -3.57
C ILE A 276 -14.32 6.81 -4.13
N ARG A 277 -14.33 7.60 -5.21
CA ARG A 277 -15.52 7.79 -6.05
C ARG A 277 -15.40 6.89 -7.27
N SER A 278 -16.45 6.13 -7.56
CA SER A 278 -16.49 5.16 -8.64
C SER A 278 -17.79 5.27 -9.43
N ASN A 279 -17.78 4.85 -10.69
CA ASN A 279 -19.02 4.55 -11.43
C ASN A 279 -19.61 3.19 -11.01
N ALA A 280 -18.88 2.40 -10.21
CA ALA A 280 -19.36 1.18 -9.57
C ALA A 280 -19.74 1.49 -8.10
N PRO A 281 -21.03 1.43 -7.73
CA PRO A 281 -21.46 1.77 -6.36
C PRO A 281 -20.76 0.98 -5.26
N TYR A 282 -20.50 -0.30 -5.49
CA TYR A 282 -19.81 -1.18 -4.53
C TYR A 282 -18.33 -0.81 -4.30
N ALA A 283 -17.71 -0.05 -5.19
CA ALA A 283 -16.32 0.40 -5.06
C ALA A 283 -16.19 1.78 -4.41
N MET A 284 -17.33 2.48 -4.19
CA MET A 284 -17.33 3.75 -3.47
C MET A 284 -17.09 3.51 -1.98
N ARG A 285 -16.13 4.23 -1.41
CA ARG A 285 -15.86 4.15 0.03
C ARG A 285 -15.27 5.44 0.57
N ASN A 286 -15.53 5.65 1.85
CA ASN A 286 -15.00 6.76 2.62
C ASN A 286 -14.49 6.18 3.94
N ILE A 287 -13.18 6.25 4.17
CA ILE A 287 -12.52 5.61 5.30
C ILE A 287 -11.76 6.68 6.08
N HIS A 288 -12.00 6.73 7.39
CA HIS A 288 -11.23 7.50 8.35
C HIS A 288 -10.55 6.52 9.31
N GLN A 289 -9.27 6.69 9.50
CA GLN A 289 -8.49 5.84 10.39
C GLN A 289 -7.62 6.71 11.30
N TRP A 290 -7.66 6.43 12.57
CA TRP A 290 -6.78 6.98 13.58
C TRP A 290 -5.93 5.87 14.16
N SER A 291 -4.65 6.15 14.39
CA SER A 291 -3.79 5.23 15.13
C SER A 291 -2.87 6.01 16.06
N LEU A 292 -2.75 5.51 17.28
CA LEU A 292 -1.76 5.91 18.26
C LEU A 292 -0.75 4.76 18.39
N GLY A 293 0.53 5.08 18.33
CA GLY A 293 1.58 4.07 18.35
C GLY A 293 2.90 4.60 18.87
N GLY A 294 3.92 3.77 18.78
CA GLY A 294 5.30 4.13 19.05
C GLY A 294 6.21 3.63 17.94
N GLU A 295 7.14 4.46 17.53
CA GLU A 295 8.21 4.12 16.60
C GLU A 295 9.48 3.83 17.38
N TRP A 296 10.03 2.66 17.21
CA TRP A 296 11.28 2.26 17.84
C TRP A 296 12.39 2.16 16.78
N ASN A 297 13.43 2.95 16.95
CA ASN A 297 14.63 2.92 16.12
C ASN A 297 15.76 2.26 16.90
N PHE A 298 16.31 1.17 16.40
CA PHE A 298 17.40 0.37 16.99
C PHE A 298 18.57 0.20 16.01
#